data_e12187cbf64cc6b8ba79a6ffbbd214e5
#
_entry.id   e12187cbf64cc6b8ba79a6ffbbd214e5
#
_cell.length_a   1.000
_cell.length_b   1.000
_cell.length_c   1.000
_cell.angle_alpha   90.00
_cell.angle_beta   90.00
_cell.angle_gamma   90.00
#
_symmetry.space_group_name_H-M   'P 1'
#
loop_
_entity.id
_entity.type
_entity.pdbx_description
1 polymer ?
#
loop_
_entity_poly.entity_id
_entity_poly.type
_entity_poly.pdbx_seq_one_letter_code
_entity_poly.pdbx_strand_id
1 'polypeptide(L)'
;MIFDDLQLLCTQDDKVIIDLGAGIEKAVRLFAQNAGTLLVVCTDEPTSLTDAYAFIKVIHTQNPQVDIQIVVNAVASVKEGERTYATLLKACQGFLKISPALLGIVRRDTHVRDAIRTQTSVLQAFPTCDASTDILELVNKIP
;
A
#
# COMPACT_ATOMS: atom_id res chain seq x y z
N MET A 1 -9.00 5.44 -23.92
CA MET A 1 -7.62 5.86 -24.23
C MET A 1 -6.66 5.45 -23.13
N ILE A 2 -6.52 6.11 -21.98
CA ILE A 2 -5.54 5.69 -20.93
C ILE A 2 -5.79 4.27 -20.42
N PHE A 3 -7.05 3.85 -20.26
CA PHE A 3 -7.38 2.49 -19.81
C PHE A 3 -7.14 1.43 -20.86
N ASP A 4 -7.32 1.75 -22.14
CA ASP A 4 -7.03 0.81 -23.23
C ASP A 4 -5.53 0.55 -23.34
N ASP A 5 -4.72 1.60 -23.15
CA ASP A 5 -3.26 1.51 -23.12
C ASP A 5 -2.77 0.69 -21.90
N LEU A 6 -3.41 0.87 -20.73
CA LEU A 6 -3.12 0.07 -19.53
C LEU A 6 -3.54 -1.39 -19.69
N GLN A 7 -4.69 -1.67 -20.30
CA GLN A 7 -5.09 -3.03 -20.60
C GLN A 7 -4.10 -3.71 -21.54
N LEU A 8 -3.55 -2.98 -22.51
CA LEU A 8 -2.51 -3.50 -23.39
C LEU A 8 -1.24 -3.86 -22.62
N LEU A 9 -0.78 -3.00 -21.69
CA LEU A 9 0.34 -3.31 -20.81
C LEU A 9 0.10 -4.56 -19.96
N CYS A 10 -1.10 -4.70 -19.39
CA CYS A 10 -1.48 -5.88 -18.59
C CYS A 10 -1.51 -7.19 -19.43
N THR A 11 -1.56 -7.11 -20.75
CA THR A 11 -1.46 -8.31 -21.62
C THR A 11 -0.03 -8.64 -22.00
N GLN A 12 0.92 -7.71 -21.85
CA GLN A 12 2.31 -7.88 -22.23
C GLN A 12 3.23 -8.17 -21.06
N ASP A 13 2.84 -7.76 -19.87
CA ASP A 13 3.63 -7.89 -18.64
C ASP A 13 2.92 -8.77 -17.61
N ASP A 14 3.69 -9.52 -16.84
CA ASP A 14 3.16 -10.39 -15.77
C ASP A 14 2.48 -9.58 -14.67
N LYS A 15 2.98 -8.39 -14.37
CA LYS A 15 2.45 -7.46 -13.38
C LYS A 15 2.67 -6.01 -13.79
N VAL A 16 1.64 -5.20 -13.58
CA VAL A 16 1.70 -3.74 -13.76
C VAL A 16 1.41 -3.07 -12.43
N ILE A 17 2.35 -2.29 -11.92
CA ILE A 17 2.22 -1.51 -10.69
C ILE A 17 2.01 -0.05 -11.06
N ILE A 18 0.92 0.53 -10.56
CA ILE A 18 0.59 1.93 -10.78
C ILE A 18 0.75 2.67 -9.45
N ASP A 19 1.70 3.60 -9.39
CA ASP A 19 1.88 4.48 -8.24
C ASP A 19 0.86 5.63 -8.33
N LEU A 20 -0.01 5.70 -7.32
CA LEU A 20 -1.04 6.73 -7.21
C LEU A 20 -0.68 7.68 -6.08
N GLY A 21 -0.82 8.98 -6.34
CA GLY A 21 -0.68 10.00 -5.29
C GLY A 21 -1.69 9.82 -4.16
N ALA A 22 -1.36 10.36 -2.98
CA ALA A 22 -2.28 10.37 -1.84
C ALA A 22 -3.55 11.18 -2.14
N GLY A 23 -4.67 10.76 -1.57
CA GLY A 23 -5.95 11.47 -1.67
C GLY A 23 -7.07 10.67 -2.29
N ILE A 24 -8.22 11.31 -2.43
CA ILE A 24 -9.47 10.72 -2.95
C ILE A 24 -9.94 11.42 -4.22
N GLU A 25 -9.04 12.03 -4.95
CA GLU A 25 -9.35 12.71 -6.20
C GLU A 25 -9.91 11.75 -7.26
N LYS A 26 -10.63 12.30 -8.22
CA LYS A 26 -11.33 11.50 -9.24
C LYS A 26 -10.40 10.55 -9.99
N ALA A 27 -9.20 10.99 -10.36
CA ALA A 27 -8.22 10.16 -11.07
C ALA A 27 -7.76 8.97 -10.21
N VAL A 28 -7.39 9.22 -8.95
CA VAL A 28 -6.97 8.18 -7.99
C VAL A 28 -8.06 7.14 -7.80
N ARG A 29 -9.31 7.58 -7.60
CA ARG A 29 -10.47 6.69 -7.46
C ARG A 29 -10.71 5.85 -8.70
N LEU A 30 -10.58 6.45 -9.88
CA LEU A 30 -10.80 5.77 -11.14
C LEU A 30 -9.80 4.63 -11.37
N PHE A 31 -8.52 4.85 -11.07
CA PHE A 31 -7.50 3.80 -11.15
C PHE A 31 -7.70 2.73 -10.07
N ALA A 32 -7.94 3.14 -8.82
CA ALA A 32 -8.14 2.22 -7.71
C ALA A 32 -9.34 1.29 -7.90
N GLN A 33 -10.43 1.77 -8.49
CA GLN A 33 -11.62 0.96 -8.77
C GLN A 33 -11.40 -0.12 -9.83
N ASN A 34 -10.45 0.09 -10.74
CA ASN A 34 -10.15 -0.81 -11.84
C ASN A 34 -8.91 -1.69 -11.57
N ALA A 35 -8.28 -1.53 -10.43
CA ALA A 35 -7.17 -2.39 -10.02
C ALA A 35 -7.67 -3.79 -9.64
N GLY A 36 -6.92 -4.83 -9.97
CA GLY A 36 -7.17 -6.18 -9.48
C GLY A 36 -6.90 -6.25 -7.96
N THR A 37 -5.75 -5.74 -7.55
CA THR A 37 -5.37 -5.60 -6.14
C THR A 37 -4.99 -4.15 -5.85
N LEU A 38 -5.46 -3.63 -4.73
CA LEU A 38 -5.18 -2.28 -4.26
C LEU A 38 -4.34 -2.34 -3.00
N LEU A 39 -3.10 -1.85 -3.07
CA LEU A 39 -2.22 -1.72 -1.91
C LEU A 39 -2.45 -0.36 -1.24
N VAL A 40 -2.99 -0.37 -0.03
CA VAL A 40 -3.15 0.84 0.79
C VAL A 40 -1.99 0.93 1.76
N VAL A 41 -1.14 1.93 1.55
CA VAL A 41 0.04 2.18 2.39
C VAL A 41 -0.31 3.22 3.45
N CYS A 42 -0.12 2.88 4.72
CA CYS A 42 -0.31 3.80 5.84
C CYS A 42 0.87 3.75 6.82
N THR A 43 0.96 4.74 7.68
CA THR A 43 1.92 4.79 8.79
C THR A 43 1.19 4.67 10.14
N ASP A 44 1.94 4.68 11.24
CA ASP A 44 1.38 4.68 12.61
C ASP A 44 0.83 6.05 13.05
N GLU A 45 0.92 7.07 12.20
CA GLU A 45 0.36 8.37 12.47
C GLU A 45 -1.17 8.36 12.41
N PRO A 46 -1.87 8.97 13.39
CA PRO A 46 -3.34 8.99 13.43
C PRO A 46 -3.99 9.57 12.18
N THR A 47 -3.39 10.59 11.58
CA THR A 47 -3.84 11.21 10.32
C THR A 47 -3.74 10.22 9.16
N SER A 48 -2.63 9.50 9.05
CA SER A 48 -2.43 8.47 8.02
C SER A 48 -3.46 7.35 8.13
N LEU A 49 -3.77 6.89 9.34
CA LEU A 49 -4.81 5.87 9.56
C LEU A 49 -6.20 6.37 9.19
N THR A 50 -6.52 7.62 9.52
CA THR A 50 -7.79 8.25 9.17
C THR A 50 -7.95 8.35 7.66
N ASP A 51 -6.91 8.79 6.96
CA ASP A 51 -6.90 8.93 5.51
C ASP A 51 -7.01 7.57 4.81
N ALA A 52 -6.27 6.57 5.30
CA ALA A 52 -6.35 5.20 4.81
C ALA A 52 -7.77 4.63 4.95
N TYR A 53 -8.39 4.81 6.13
CA TYR A 53 -9.77 4.38 6.36
C TYR A 53 -10.75 5.10 5.42
N ALA A 54 -10.63 6.43 5.28
CA ALA A 54 -11.50 7.20 4.39
C ALA A 54 -11.38 6.74 2.94
N PHE A 55 -10.16 6.49 2.48
CA PHE A 55 -9.89 5.97 1.15
C PHE A 55 -10.50 4.58 0.94
N ILE A 56 -10.26 3.64 1.86
CA ILE A 56 -10.85 2.28 1.82
C ILE A 56 -12.37 2.36 1.74
N LYS A 57 -12.99 3.21 2.57
CA LYS A 57 -14.44 3.41 2.58
C LYS A 57 -14.97 3.84 1.21
N VAL A 58 -14.33 4.83 0.60
CA VAL A 58 -14.74 5.36 -0.71
C VAL A 58 -14.62 4.28 -1.79
N ILE A 59 -13.48 3.60 -1.86
CA ILE A 59 -13.24 2.58 -2.89
C ILE A 59 -14.17 1.38 -2.70
N HIS A 60 -14.29 0.86 -1.48
CA HIS A 60 -15.18 -0.26 -1.20
C HIS A 60 -16.65 0.04 -1.50
N THR A 61 -17.11 1.27 -1.25
CA THR A 61 -18.47 1.70 -1.59
C THR A 61 -18.70 1.70 -3.11
N GLN A 62 -17.68 2.04 -3.90
CA GLN A 62 -17.76 2.13 -5.35
C GLN A 62 -17.50 0.78 -6.04
N ASN A 63 -16.59 -0.02 -5.52
CA ASN A 63 -16.28 -1.37 -6.00
C ASN A 63 -16.05 -2.32 -4.81
N PRO A 64 -17.12 -3.01 -4.33
CA PRO A 64 -17.01 -3.96 -3.22
C PRO A 64 -16.14 -5.20 -3.54
N GLN A 65 -15.81 -5.44 -4.79
CA GLN A 65 -15.07 -6.63 -5.23
C GLN A 65 -13.56 -6.40 -5.30
N VAL A 66 -13.07 -5.16 -5.14
CA VAL A 66 -11.64 -4.88 -5.19
C VAL A 66 -10.92 -5.56 -4.01
N ASP A 67 -9.83 -6.26 -4.32
CA ASP A 67 -8.96 -6.84 -3.30
C ASP A 67 -8.12 -5.74 -2.65
N ILE A 68 -8.46 -5.37 -1.41
CA ILE A 68 -7.75 -4.34 -0.65
C ILE A 68 -6.77 -5.02 0.31
N GLN A 69 -5.49 -4.68 0.17
CA GLN A 69 -4.43 -5.15 1.05
C GLN A 69 -3.71 -3.97 1.70
N ILE A 70 -3.32 -4.13 2.96
CA ILE A 70 -2.71 -3.08 3.78
C ILE A 70 -1.21 -3.31 3.88
N VAL A 71 -0.44 -2.23 3.68
CA VAL A 71 0.98 -2.14 4.01
C VAL A 71 1.15 -1.10 5.10
N VAL A 72 1.72 -1.47 6.22
CA VAL A 72 2.08 -0.51 7.28
C VAL A 72 3.54 -0.14 7.13
N ASN A 73 3.81 1.13 6.84
CA ASN A 73 5.14 1.64 6.51
C ASN A 73 5.72 2.52 7.61
N ALA A 74 7.05 2.56 7.68
CA ALA A 74 7.84 3.45 8.52
C ALA A 74 7.54 3.35 10.03
N VAL A 75 7.24 2.17 10.53
CA VAL A 75 7.02 1.89 11.95
C VAL A 75 8.32 1.52 12.67
N ALA A 76 8.40 1.74 13.98
CA ALA A 76 9.60 1.49 14.74
C ALA A 76 9.88 -0.03 14.93
N SER A 77 8.84 -0.86 14.92
CA SER A 77 8.96 -2.32 15.05
C SER A 77 7.80 -3.04 14.36
N VAL A 78 7.99 -4.33 14.07
CA VAL A 78 6.93 -5.20 13.55
C VAL A 78 5.72 -5.21 14.49
N LYS A 79 5.95 -5.27 15.81
CA LYS A 79 4.88 -5.25 16.80
C LYS A 79 4.04 -3.97 16.77
N GLU A 80 4.67 -2.82 16.53
CA GLU A 80 3.92 -1.55 16.35
C GLU A 80 3.16 -1.54 15.03
N GLY A 81 3.73 -2.08 13.98
CA GLY A 81 3.03 -2.28 12.72
C GLY A 81 1.79 -3.16 12.84
N GLU A 82 1.88 -4.27 13.58
CA GLU A 82 0.74 -5.14 13.88
C GLU A 82 -0.36 -4.42 14.66
N ARG A 83 0.01 -3.59 15.64
CA ARG A 83 -0.95 -2.77 16.40
C ARG A 83 -1.64 -1.73 15.52
N THR A 84 -0.87 -1.07 14.66
CA THR A 84 -1.37 -0.10 13.69
C THR A 84 -2.37 -0.74 12.74
N TYR A 85 -2.02 -1.89 12.17
CA TYR A 85 -2.93 -2.67 11.35
C TYR A 85 -4.20 -3.08 12.10
N ALA A 86 -4.08 -3.59 13.32
CA ALA A 86 -5.22 -4.00 14.13
C ALA A 86 -6.21 -2.84 14.39
N THR A 87 -5.69 -1.62 14.56
CA THR A 87 -6.52 -0.41 14.72
C THR A 87 -7.31 -0.12 13.45
N LEU A 88 -6.67 -0.13 12.27
CA LEU A 88 -7.33 0.09 10.99
C LEU A 88 -8.34 -1.04 10.68
N LEU A 89 -7.93 -2.30 10.92
CA LEU A 89 -8.79 -3.46 10.71
C LEU A 89 -10.07 -3.40 11.55
N LYS A 90 -9.94 -3.03 12.83
CA LYS A 90 -11.08 -2.86 13.73
C LYS A 90 -12.10 -1.82 13.21
N ALA A 91 -11.61 -0.71 12.67
CA ALA A 91 -12.47 0.30 12.05
C ALA A 91 -13.16 -0.25 10.79
N CYS A 92 -12.42 -0.94 9.91
CA CYS A 92 -12.97 -1.54 8.70
C CYS A 92 -14.03 -2.60 9.04
N GLN A 93 -13.76 -3.48 10.01
CA GLN A 93 -14.72 -4.50 10.46
C GLN A 93 -15.95 -3.89 11.11
N GLY A 94 -15.75 -2.89 11.96
CA GLY A 94 -16.84 -2.25 12.71
C GLY A 94 -17.83 -1.51 11.80
N PHE A 95 -17.32 -0.72 10.87
CA PHE A 95 -18.14 0.21 10.08
C PHE A 95 -18.39 -0.25 8.64
N LEU A 96 -17.42 -0.92 8.01
CA LEU A 96 -17.53 -1.32 6.60
C LEU A 96 -17.85 -2.82 6.43
N LYS A 97 -17.73 -3.60 7.48
CA LYS A 97 -17.94 -5.06 7.49
C LYS A 97 -16.99 -5.82 6.57
N ILE A 98 -15.78 -5.31 6.38
CA ILE A 98 -14.71 -5.93 5.60
C ILE A 98 -13.46 -6.14 6.46
N SER A 99 -12.61 -7.06 6.02
CA SER A 99 -11.35 -7.40 6.68
C SER A 99 -10.20 -7.36 5.66
N PRO A 100 -9.71 -6.15 5.29
CA PRO A 100 -8.57 -6.04 4.39
C PRO A 100 -7.36 -6.79 4.97
N ALA A 101 -6.67 -7.58 4.15
CA ALA A 101 -5.53 -8.36 4.61
C ALA A 101 -4.29 -7.48 4.85
N LEU A 102 -3.47 -7.86 5.83
CA LEU A 102 -2.14 -7.28 6.00
C LEU A 102 -1.17 -7.96 5.02
N LEU A 103 -0.69 -7.21 4.02
CA LEU A 103 0.34 -7.70 3.11
C LEU A 103 1.70 -7.74 3.82
N GLY A 104 2.02 -6.67 4.56
CA GLY A 104 3.23 -6.64 5.36
C GLY A 104 3.50 -5.31 6.04
N ILE A 105 4.62 -5.27 6.74
CA ILE A 105 5.08 -4.17 7.56
C ILE A 105 6.48 -3.81 7.10
N VAL A 106 6.74 -2.52 6.90
CA VAL A 106 8.06 -1.99 6.58
C VAL A 106 8.54 -1.15 7.76
N ARG A 107 9.65 -1.55 8.36
CA ARG A 107 10.24 -0.84 9.49
C ARG A 107 10.89 0.48 9.04
N ARG A 108 10.86 1.46 9.94
CA ARG A 108 11.57 2.74 9.75
C ARG A 108 13.06 2.48 9.71
N ASP A 109 13.72 2.94 8.65
CA ASP A 109 15.15 2.76 8.45
C ASP A 109 15.77 4.05 7.91
N THR A 110 16.86 4.48 8.52
CA THR A 110 17.58 5.70 8.11
C THR A 110 18.18 5.57 6.71
N HIS A 111 18.55 4.37 6.30
CA HIS A 111 19.09 4.08 4.96
C HIS A 111 18.11 4.44 3.83
N VAL A 112 16.79 4.42 4.09
CA VAL A 112 15.80 4.88 3.11
C VAL A 112 16.01 6.36 2.78
N ARG A 113 16.24 7.20 3.81
CA ARG A 113 16.51 8.63 3.63
C ARG A 113 17.82 8.87 2.89
N ASP A 114 18.84 8.07 3.19
CA ASP A 114 20.15 8.18 2.53
C ASP A 114 20.06 7.77 1.05
N ALA A 115 19.33 6.72 0.74
CA ALA A 115 19.05 6.30 -0.63
C ALA A 115 18.29 7.40 -1.41
N ILE A 116 17.28 8.03 -0.81
CA ILE A 116 16.56 9.15 -1.43
C ILE A 116 17.50 10.32 -1.75
N ARG A 117 18.41 10.68 -0.83
CA ARG A 117 19.39 11.77 -1.04
C ARG A 117 20.34 11.50 -2.21
N THR A 118 20.66 10.24 -2.46
CA THR A 118 21.50 9.83 -3.58
C THR A 118 20.72 9.43 -4.84
N GLN A 119 19.40 9.64 -4.82
CA GLN A 119 18.50 9.28 -5.93
C GLN A 119 18.63 7.82 -6.39
N THR A 120 18.82 6.94 -5.43
CA THR A 120 19.01 5.50 -5.66
C THR A 120 17.96 4.72 -4.88
N SER A 121 17.56 3.55 -5.38
CA SER A 121 16.69 2.64 -4.62
C SER A 121 17.38 2.16 -3.34
N VAL A 122 16.64 2.09 -2.23
CA VAL A 122 17.16 1.53 -0.98
C VAL A 122 17.60 0.07 -1.15
N LEU A 123 16.91 -0.69 -1.99
CA LEU A 123 17.27 -2.07 -2.30
C LEU A 123 18.61 -2.19 -3.02
N GLN A 124 18.99 -1.21 -3.84
CA GLN A 124 20.28 -1.17 -4.51
C GLN A 124 21.38 -0.64 -3.61
N ALA A 125 21.13 0.45 -2.90
CA ALA A 125 22.12 1.11 -2.07
C ALA A 125 22.41 0.35 -0.77
N PHE A 126 21.37 -0.24 -0.15
CA PHE A 126 21.44 -0.90 1.16
C PHE A 126 20.63 -2.21 1.16
N PRO A 127 21.03 -3.24 0.41
CA PRO A 127 20.23 -4.44 0.18
C PRO A 127 19.95 -5.28 1.43
N THR A 128 20.73 -5.10 2.50
CA THR A 128 20.64 -5.89 3.74
C THR A 128 20.04 -5.10 4.91
N CYS A 129 19.65 -3.85 4.71
CA CYS A 129 19.01 -3.07 5.78
C CYS A 129 17.60 -3.59 6.07
N ASP A 130 17.05 -3.20 7.22
CA ASP A 130 15.74 -3.66 7.68
C ASP A 130 14.62 -3.34 6.68
N ALA A 131 14.59 -2.13 6.16
CA ALA A 131 13.58 -1.73 5.17
C ALA A 131 13.69 -2.55 3.88
N SER A 132 14.91 -2.83 3.39
CA SER A 132 15.11 -3.64 2.18
C SER A 132 14.64 -5.07 2.38
N THR A 133 14.94 -5.66 3.54
CA THR A 133 14.48 -7.00 3.90
C THR A 133 12.95 -7.06 3.94
N ASP A 134 12.32 -6.11 4.62
CA ASP A 134 10.86 -6.04 4.74
C ASP A 134 10.18 -5.84 3.38
N ILE A 135 10.73 -4.99 2.51
CA ILE A 135 10.22 -4.76 1.15
C ILE A 135 10.34 -6.03 0.29
N LEU A 136 11.44 -6.75 0.37
CA LEU A 136 11.62 -8.01 -0.37
C LEU A 136 10.61 -9.08 0.07
N GLU A 137 10.30 -9.14 1.37
CA GLU A 137 9.23 -10.02 1.86
C GLU A 137 7.85 -9.63 1.31
N LEU A 138 7.56 -8.32 1.19
CA LEU A 138 6.34 -7.83 0.56
C LEU A 138 6.23 -8.28 -0.90
N VAL A 139 7.29 -8.11 -1.69
CA VAL A 139 7.32 -8.46 -3.12
C VAL A 139 6.93 -9.92 -3.34
N ASN A 140 7.38 -10.81 -2.46
CA ASN A 140 7.06 -12.24 -2.54
C ASN A 140 5.58 -12.56 -2.21
N LYS A 141 4.85 -11.64 -1.62
CA LYS A 141 3.44 -11.79 -1.21
C LYS A 141 2.46 -11.09 -2.15
N ILE A 142 2.94 -10.20 -3.00
CA ILE A 142 2.08 -9.51 -3.99
C ILE A 142 1.51 -10.54 -4.96
N PRO A 143 0.17 -10.58 -5.12
CA PRO A 143 -0.52 -11.53 -5.98
C PRO A 143 -0.09 -11.47 -7.45
#